data_523539bd23e700941bcbfd1412cd9a6a
#
_entry.id   523539bd23e700941bcbfd1412cd9a6a
#
_cell.length_a   1.000
_cell.length_b   1.000
_cell.length_c   1.000
_cell.angle_alpha   90.00
_cell.angle_beta   90.00
_cell.angle_gamma   90.00
#
_symmetry.space_group_name_H-M   'P 1'
#
loop_
_entity.id
_entity.type
_entity.pdbx_description
1 polymer ?
#
loop_
_entity_poly.entity_id
_entity_poly.type
_entity_poly.pdbx_seq_one_letter_code
_entity_poly.pdbx_strand_id
1 'polypeptide(L)'
;MRKHLHLFAFFMLLVASVCIAEENLVVISPHWEGVKIEIEKAFKKYYYNIKQKDIRIEWLDQGGTSDDLKYVESLFKKNPQTTGIDVFFGGGLDPYLRLKEKGYLASCKIPVKILKEIPKECNGIPNYDNKDYTWYGVVLASFGILCNKKALQFLGVSEPKKWSDLAKPEYYSWVGTSDPRHSGSMHMMFEIILQANGWEKGWEVILGILANTTSIPASASQAAKDTAIGQTAVSLSIDSYALAQIEVNGPENMSFVLPERETVINPDCVGILKGAPHFENATIFIEFLLTDECQKIWMYPKGSPGGPEKYSLNRLSIKPAIYKDCPIPVVNPYQKKLDLAFDFTLASKRWAIVNDLAGVFAIDCASYLRKAYKKVIDGRADRKIFFEIPVKESQQNYLIENWKDPVFRNTYLNKYLKFSIEKYKSCIKHK
;
A
#
# COMPACT_ATOMS: atom_id res chain seq x y z
N MET A 1 86.09 -12.60 34.52
CA MET A 1 84.76 -12.05 34.86
C MET A 1 84.08 -11.69 33.53
N ARG A 2 83.20 -12.56 33.02
CA ARG A 2 82.44 -12.30 31.77
C ARG A 2 81.00 -11.91 32.11
N LYS A 3 80.59 -10.72 31.64
CA LYS A 3 79.22 -10.23 31.75
C LYS A 3 78.41 -10.82 30.58
N HIS A 4 77.36 -11.56 30.91
CA HIS A 4 76.35 -12.00 29.89
C HIS A 4 75.26 -10.94 29.77
N LEU A 5 75.12 -10.44 28.54
CA LEU A 5 74.07 -9.49 28.16
C LEU A 5 72.93 -10.30 27.55
N HIS A 6 71.81 -10.45 28.26
CA HIS A 6 70.61 -11.11 27.69
C HIS A 6 69.78 -10.06 26.92
N LEU A 7 69.72 -10.24 25.61
CA LEU A 7 68.87 -9.47 24.70
C LEU A 7 67.47 -10.05 24.72
N PHE A 8 66.50 -9.37 25.35
CA PHE A 8 65.11 -9.75 25.33
C PHE A 8 64.47 -9.13 24.08
N ALA A 9 64.21 -9.97 23.02
CA ALA A 9 63.46 -9.56 21.85
C ALA A 9 61.97 -9.57 22.17
N PHE A 10 61.37 -8.40 22.32
CA PHE A 10 59.92 -8.23 22.46
C PHE A 10 59.24 -8.27 21.11
N PHE A 11 58.64 -9.43 20.78
CA PHE A 11 57.85 -9.60 19.56
C PHE A 11 56.48 -8.99 19.79
N MET A 12 56.26 -7.74 19.33
CA MET A 12 55.00 -7.07 19.36
C MET A 12 54.14 -7.62 18.19
N LEU A 13 53.25 -8.56 18.48
CA LEU A 13 52.19 -8.97 17.55
C LEU A 13 51.21 -7.79 17.40
N LEU A 14 51.35 -7.06 16.31
CA LEU A 14 50.29 -6.14 15.85
C LEU A 14 49.13 -6.99 15.32
N VAL A 15 48.16 -7.27 16.18
CA VAL A 15 46.84 -7.71 15.74
C VAL A 15 46.16 -6.47 15.12
N ALA A 16 46.30 -6.34 13.81
CA ALA A 16 45.47 -5.43 13.05
C ALA A 16 44.06 -5.95 13.15
N SER A 17 43.24 -5.37 14.07
CA SER A 17 41.82 -5.51 14.04
C SER A 17 41.35 -4.90 12.70
N VAL A 18 41.13 -5.74 11.70
CA VAL A 18 40.41 -5.33 10.50
C VAL A 18 38.99 -4.99 10.99
N CYS A 19 38.77 -3.73 11.25
CA CYS A 19 37.42 -3.21 11.43
C CYS A 19 36.74 -3.41 10.06
N ILE A 20 36.09 -4.56 9.85
CA ILE A 20 35.24 -4.77 8.67
C ILE A 20 34.11 -3.76 8.85
N ALA A 21 34.17 -2.67 8.11
CA ALA A 21 33.11 -1.69 8.10
C ALA A 21 31.82 -2.43 7.68
N GLU A 22 30.84 -2.40 8.56
CA GLU A 22 29.51 -2.96 8.28
C GLU A 22 28.94 -2.21 7.08
N GLU A 23 28.48 -2.94 6.07
CA GLU A 23 27.82 -2.35 4.92
C GLU A 23 26.43 -1.84 5.33
N ASN A 24 25.97 -0.78 4.69
CA ASN A 24 24.69 -0.12 5.03
C ASN A 24 23.73 -0.12 3.86
N LEU A 25 22.42 -0.13 4.19
CA LEU A 25 21.33 0.09 3.25
C LEU A 25 20.21 0.84 3.97
N VAL A 26 19.80 1.99 3.44
CA VAL A 26 18.71 2.80 3.98
C VAL A 26 17.46 2.59 3.14
N VAL A 27 16.41 2.04 3.74
CA VAL A 27 15.16 1.68 3.07
C VAL A 27 13.98 2.41 3.68
N ILE A 28 13.25 3.20 2.89
CA ILE A 28 11.97 3.76 3.32
C ILE A 28 10.83 2.84 2.87
N SER A 29 9.96 2.46 3.81
CA SER A 29 8.94 1.44 3.54
C SER A 29 7.75 1.52 4.48
N PRO A 30 6.51 1.55 3.97
CA PRO A 30 5.29 1.51 4.76
C PRO A 30 4.91 0.09 5.21
N HIS A 31 5.74 -0.91 4.93
CA HIS A 31 5.47 -2.27 5.34
C HIS A 31 5.47 -2.40 6.86
N TRP A 32 4.55 -3.25 7.36
CA TRP A 32 4.49 -3.56 8.77
C TRP A 32 5.72 -4.36 9.23
N GLU A 33 5.98 -4.35 10.53
CA GLU A 33 7.19 -4.90 11.16
C GLU A 33 7.49 -6.36 10.78
N GLY A 34 6.46 -7.20 10.61
CA GLY A 34 6.68 -8.60 10.22
C GLY A 34 7.33 -8.75 8.85
N VAL A 35 6.99 -7.90 7.88
CA VAL A 35 7.66 -7.88 6.57
C VAL A 35 9.12 -7.48 6.73
N LYS A 36 9.38 -6.39 7.48
CA LYS A 36 10.75 -5.89 7.72
C LYS A 36 11.63 -6.97 8.36
N ILE A 37 11.13 -7.66 9.39
CA ILE A 37 11.86 -8.72 10.11
C ILE A 37 12.19 -9.91 9.19
N GLU A 38 11.20 -10.45 8.46
CA GLU A 38 11.42 -11.64 7.62
C GLU A 38 12.35 -11.33 6.44
N ILE A 39 12.14 -10.19 5.77
CA ILE A 39 12.95 -9.77 4.62
C ILE A 39 14.37 -9.41 5.06
N GLU A 40 14.55 -8.67 6.15
CA GLU A 40 15.88 -8.32 6.65
C GLU A 40 16.69 -9.53 7.02
N LYS A 41 16.08 -10.48 7.76
CA LYS A 41 16.78 -11.72 8.16
C LYS A 41 17.26 -12.52 6.96
N ALA A 42 16.38 -12.72 5.99
CA ALA A 42 16.71 -13.49 4.80
C ALA A 42 17.70 -12.75 3.91
N PHE A 43 17.57 -11.43 3.76
CA PHE A 43 18.50 -10.63 2.99
C PHE A 43 19.90 -10.60 3.59
N LYS A 44 20.06 -10.45 4.91
CA LYS A 44 21.37 -10.51 5.57
C LYS A 44 22.10 -11.82 5.27
N LYS A 45 21.40 -12.96 5.32
CA LYS A 45 21.95 -14.26 4.95
C LYS A 45 22.34 -14.31 3.47
N TYR A 46 21.47 -13.85 2.58
CA TYR A 46 21.72 -13.78 1.15
C TYR A 46 22.93 -12.90 0.82
N TYR A 47 22.98 -11.71 1.42
CA TYR A 47 24.06 -10.74 1.23
C TYR A 47 25.41 -11.30 1.70
N TYR A 48 25.45 -11.92 2.89
CA TYR A 48 26.65 -12.56 3.40
C TYR A 48 27.18 -13.67 2.47
N ASN A 49 26.29 -14.47 1.90
CA ASN A 49 26.69 -15.51 0.94
C ASN A 49 27.36 -14.93 -0.31
N ILE A 50 27.00 -13.73 -0.74
CA ILE A 50 27.55 -13.10 -1.95
C ILE A 50 28.79 -12.26 -1.64
N LYS A 51 28.77 -11.49 -0.57
CA LYS A 51 29.78 -10.46 -0.27
C LYS A 51 30.76 -10.88 0.80
N GLN A 52 30.47 -11.94 1.58
CA GLN A 52 31.22 -12.34 2.78
C GLN A 52 31.39 -11.18 3.77
N LYS A 53 30.35 -10.32 3.88
CA LYS A 53 30.26 -9.17 4.77
C LYS A 53 28.87 -9.09 5.37
N ASP A 54 28.81 -8.55 6.58
CA ASP A 54 27.53 -8.20 7.20
C ASP A 54 26.96 -6.90 6.63
N ILE A 55 25.62 -6.78 6.63
CA ILE A 55 24.92 -5.59 6.21
C ILE A 55 23.92 -5.16 7.25
N ARG A 56 23.87 -3.87 7.54
CA ARG A 56 22.85 -3.23 8.36
C ARG A 56 21.80 -2.61 7.47
N ILE A 57 20.52 -2.86 7.77
CA ILE A 57 19.41 -2.16 7.12
C ILE A 57 18.84 -1.15 8.10
N GLU A 58 18.74 0.10 7.64
CA GLU A 58 18.03 1.15 8.34
C GLU A 58 16.65 1.32 7.71
N TRP A 59 15.60 0.97 8.47
CA TRP A 59 14.22 1.10 8.03
C TRP A 59 13.65 2.46 8.44
N LEU A 60 13.14 3.20 7.45
CA LEU A 60 12.40 4.45 7.64
C LEU A 60 10.92 4.22 7.32
N ASP A 61 10.03 4.85 8.09
CA ASP A 61 8.58 4.79 7.91
C ASP A 61 7.97 6.08 8.48
N GLN A 62 7.18 6.78 7.67
CA GLN A 62 6.54 8.05 8.06
C GLN A 62 5.05 7.86 8.40
N GLY A 63 4.59 6.61 8.52
CA GLY A 63 3.22 6.25 8.89
C GLY A 63 2.38 5.69 7.75
N GLY A 64 2.94 5.56 6.54
CA GLY A 64 2.30 4.92 5.39
C GLY A 64 2.76 5.47 4.05
N THR A 65 2.38 4.81 2.96
CA THR A 65 2.84 5.11 1.60
C THR A 65 2.73 6.59 1.21
N SER A 66 1.59 7.22 1.53
CA SER A 66 1.37 8.63 1.17
C SER A 66 2.30 9.57 1.93
N ASP A 67 2.63 9.26 3.17
CA ASP A 67 3.50 10.08 4.02
C ASP A 67 4.98 9.83 3.68
N ASP A 68 5.37 8.57 3.41
CA ASP A 68 6.69 8.21 2.87
C ASP A 68 6.99 8.94 1.55
N LEU A 69 6.01 8.94 0.62
CA LEU A 69 6.14 9.63 -0.66
C LEU A 69 6.33 11.14 -0.49
N LYS A 70 5.52 11.78 0.38
CA LYS A 70 5.65 13.22 0.69
C LYS A 70 7.01 13.52 1.31
N TYR A 71 7.47 12.65 2.19
CA TYR A 71 8.77 12.80 2.84
C TYR A 71 9.91 12.76 1.82
N VAL A 72 9.98 11.72 0.97
CA VAL A 72 10.97 11.61 -0.11
C VAL A 72 10.92 12.83 -1.05
N GLU A 73 9.73 13.26 -1.47
CA GLU A 73 9.58 14.44 -2.31
C GLU A 73 10.07 15.72 -1.61
N SER A 74 9.88 15.83 -0.29
CA SER A 74 10.36 16.98 0.49
C SER A 74 11.88 17.01 0.57
N LEU A 75 12.53 15.85 0.66
CA LEU A 75 13.99 15.73 0.65
C LEU A 75 14.58 16.12 -0.71
N PHE A 76 13.98 15.65 -1.83
CA PHE A 76 14.41 16.05 -3.18
C PHE A 76 14.21 17.55 -3.47
N LYS A 77 13.20 18.19 -2.85
CA LYS A 77 13.06 19.66 -2.93
C LYS A 77 14.21 20.40 -2.24
N LYS A 78 14.76 19.83 -1.15
CA LYS A 78 15.90 20.40 -0.41
C LYS A 78 17.21 20.11 -1.12
N ASN A 79 17.39 18.88 -1.61
CA ASN A 79 18.57 18.46 -2.35
C ASN A 79 18.17 17.61 -3.57
N PRO A 80 18.12 18.19 -4.80
CA PRO A 80 17.71 17.49 -6.02
C PRO A 80 18.63 16.35 -6.47
N GLN A 81 19.80 16.16 -5.84
CA GLN A 81 20.76 15.13 -6.24
C GLN A 81 20.63 13.85 -5.43
N THR A 82 20.26 13.94 -4.16
CA THR A 82 20.12 12.78 -3.27
C THR A 82 19.22 13.08 -2.08
N THR A 83 18.58 12.05 -1.58
CA THR A 83 17.80 12.09 -0.32
C THR A 83 18.56 11.53 0.87
N GLY A 84 19.72 10.86 0.63
CA GLY A 84 20.39 10.04 1.64
C GLY A 84 19.73 8.67 1.86
N ILE A 85 18.61 8.38 1.19
CA ILE A 85 17.88 7.10 1.24
C ILE A 85 18.20 6.32 -0.04
N ASP A 86 18.42 5.00 0.09
CA ASP A 86 18.78 4.17 -1.04
C ASP A 86 17.55 3.65 -1.79
N VAL A 87 16.59 3.11 -1.07
CA VAL A 87 15.48 2.35 -1.63
C VAL A 87 14.13 2.88 -1.14
N PHE A 88 13.21 3.08 -2.08
CA PHE A 88 11.78 3.17 -1.79
C PHE A 88 11.16 1.78 -2.00
N PHE A 89 10.51 1.20 -0.97
CA PHE A 89 10.06 -0.18 -0.99
C PHE A 89 8.62 -0.33 -0.51
N GLY A 90 7.73 -0.79 -1.39
CA GLY A 90 6.31 -0.99 -1.11
C GLY A 90 5.43 0.18 -1.55
N GLY A 91 4.15 0.09 -1.25
CA GLY A 91 3.16 1.15 -1.50
C GLY A 91 2.47 1.07 -2.86
N GLY A 92 2.57 -0.03 -3.59
CA GLY A 92 1.92 -0.23 -4.88
C GLY A 92 2.68 0.40 -6.05
N LEU A 93 2.01 0.62 -7.19
CA LEU A 93 2.63 1.11 -8.42
C LEU A 93 2.62 2.65 -8.53
N ASP A 94 1.54 3.30 -8.09
CA ASP A 94 1.34 4.76 -8.28
C ASP A 94 2.50 5.63 -7.78
N PRO A 95 3.09 5.40 -6.58
CA PRO A 95 4.24 6.19 -6.12
C PRO A 95 5.42 6.15 -7.08
N TYR A 96 5.67 4.99 -7.70
CA TYR A 96 6.81 4.81 -8.60
C TYR A 96 6.61 5.51 -9.94
N LEU A 97 5.40 5.52 -10.48
CA LEU A 97 5.08 6.31 -11.67
C LEU A 97 5.31 7.81 -11.41
N ARG A 98 4.90 8.29 -10.24
CA ARG A 98 5.08 9.68 -9.83
C ARG A 98 6.54 10.04 -9.56
N LEU A 99 7.29 9.18 -8.87
CA LEU A 99 8.73 9.39 -8.64
C LEU A 99 9.52 9.35 -9.96
N LYS A 100 9.14 8.43 -10.88
CA LYS A 100 9.73 8.33 -12.22
C LYS A 100 9.48 9.60 -13.04
N GLU A 101 8.23 10.10 -13.09
CA GLU A 101 7.88 11.36 -13.80
C GLU A 101 8.73 12.54 -13.33
N LYS A 102 9.06 12.58 -12.04
CA LYS A 102 9.91 13.62 -11.44
C LYS A 102 11.42 13.39 -11.59
N GLY A 103 11.82 12.25 -12.16
CA GLY A 103 13.23 11.89 -12.28
C GLY A 103 13.91 11.59 -10.93
N TYR A 104 13.15 11.08 -9.95
CA TYR A 104 13.62 10.76 -8.61
C TYR A 104 14.03 9.29 -8.42
N LEU A 105 13.89 8.46 -9.45
CA LEU A 105 14.35 7.07 -9.46
C LEU A 105 15.61 6.92 -10.30
N ALA A 106 16.50 6.03 -9.86
CA ALA A 106 17.67 5.62 -10.61
C ALA A 106 17.34 4.38 -11.45
N SER A 107 17.98 4.26 -12.63
CA SER A 107 17.92 3.05 -13.43
C SER A 107 18.79 1.95 -12.82
N CYS A 108 18.23 0.77 -12.67
CA CYS A 108 18.92 -0.40 -12.12
C CYS A 108 18.55 -1.64 -12.95
N LYS A 109 19.47 -2.12 -13.80
CA LYS A 109 19.23 -3.33 -14.60
C LYS A 109 19.61 -4.58 -13.80
N ILE A 110 18.62 -5.38 -13.42
CA ILE A 110 18.83 -6.67 -12.78
C ILE A 110 19.21 -7.76 -13.80
N PRO A 111 19.83 -8.87 -13.38
CA PRO A 111 20.23 -9.96 -14.27
C PRO A 111 19.06 -10.50 -15.10
N VAL A 112 19.28 -10.65 -16.42
CA VAL A 112 18.30 -11.14 -17.38
C VAL A 112 17.68 -12.49 -16.97
N LYS A 113 18.45 -13.36 -16.32
CA LYS A 113 17.96 -14.67 -15.82
C LYS A 113 16.81 -14.51 -14.83
N ILE A 114 16.86 -13.51 -13.94
CA ILE A 114 15.79 -13.21 -12.97
C ILE A 114 14.59 -12.62 -13.71
N LEU A 115 14.85 -11.65 -14.59
CA LEU A 115 13.79 -10.91 -15.29
C LEU A 115 12.95 -11.81 -16.22
N LYS A 116 13.54 -12.84 -16.82
CA LYS A 116 12.84 -13.81 -17.67
C LYS A 116 11.75 -14.61 -16.95
N GLU A 117 11.85 -14.75 -15.63
CA GLU A 117 10.89 -15.50 -14.81
C GLU A 117 9.70 -14.64 -14.35
N ILE A 118 9.76 -13.34 -14.61
CA ILE A 118 8.73 -12.36 -14.25
C ILE A 118 7.98 -11.96 -15.52
N PRO A 119 6.67 -12.24 -15.64
CA PRO A 119 5.86 -11.74 -16.75
C PRO A 119 5.94 -10.22 -16.83
N LYS A 120 5.93 -9.67 -18.05
CA LYS A 120 5.96 -8.21 -18.22
C LYS A 120 4.77 -7.51 -17.57
N GLU A 121 3.65 -8.22 -17.49
CA GLU A 121 2.38 -7.68 -16.96
C GLU A 121 1.54 -8.77 -16.28
N CYS A 122 0.61 -8.34 -15.44
CA CYS A 122 -0.47 -9.14 -14.89
C CYS A 122 -1.79 -8.41 -15.13
N ASN A 123 -2.71 -9.04 -15.90
CA ASN A 123 -4.00 -8.44 -16.30
C ASN A 123 -3.86 -7.03 -16.92
N GLY A 124 -2.87 -6.84 -17.81
CA GLY A 124 -2.61 -5.56 -18.48
C GLY A 124 -1.86 -4.53 -17.63
N ILE A 125 -1.54 -4.87 -16.38
CA ILE A 125 -0.78 -3.99 -15.48
C ILE A 125 0.70 -4.40 -15.50
N PRO A 126 1.63 -3.47 -15.79
CA PRO A 126 3.04 -3.79 -15.88
C PRO A 126 3.60 -4.23 -14.52
N ASN A 127 4.39 -5.31 -14.53
CA ASN A 127 5.07 -5.82 -13.34
C ASN A 127 6.42 -5.15 -13.07
N TYR A 128 6.96 -4.42 -14.03
CA TYR A 128 8.19 -3.63 -13.87
C TYR A 128 8.30 -2.60 -15.00
N ASP A 129 9.15 -1.59 -14.80
CA ASP A 129 9.50 -0.64 -15.84
C ASP A 129 10.39 -1.28 -16.89
N ASN A 130 9.81 -1.76 -17.98
CA ASN A 130 10.52 -2.47 -19.05
C ASN A 130 11.29 -1.56 -20.02
N LYS A 131 11.19 -0.23 -19.84
CA LYS A 131 11.86 0.78 -20.68
C LYS A 131 13.14 1.31 -20.02
N ASP A 132 12.99 1.85 -18.82
CA ASP A 132 14.07 2.57 -18.15
C ASP A 132 14.61 1.81 -16.91
N TYR A 133 13.96 0.69 -16.52
CA TYR A 133 14.35 -0.16 -15.39
C TYR A 133 14.49 0.61 -14.07
N THR A 134 13.54 1.50 -13.80
CA THR A 134 13.56 2.36 -12.60
C THR A 134 12.81 1.76 -11.42
N TRP A 135 11.92 0.81 -11.65
CA TRP A 135 11.18 0.11 -10.59
C TRP A 135 10.82 -1.33 -11.01
N TYR A 136 10.59 -2.18 -10.00
CA TYR A 136 10.20 -3.57 -10.14
C TYR A 136 9.08 -3.90 -9.17
N GLY A 137 8.04 -4.59 -9.61
CA GLY A 137 7.11 -5.27 -8.74
C GLY A 137 7.81 -6.45 -8.06
N VAL A 138 7.61 -6.59 -6.77
CA VAL A 138 8.20 -7.67 -5.98
C VAL A 138 7.17 -8.69 -5.54
N VAL A 139 5.92 -8.28 -5.37
CA VAL A 139 4.76 -9.11 -5.08
C VAL A 139 3.54 -8.51 -5.75
N LEU A 140 2.47 -9.28 -5.84
CA LEU A 140 1.16 -8.79 -6.30
C LEU A 140 0.23 -8.60 -5.10
N ALA A 141 -0.66 -7.62 -5.24
CA ALA A 141 -1.66 -7.29 -4.24
C ALA A 141 -3.03 -7.14 -4.90
N SER A 142 -4.07 -7.64 -4.22
CA SER A 142 -5.45 -7.48 -4.62
C SER A 142 -6.24 -6.66 -3.60
N PHE A 143 -7.29 -5.98 -4.07
CA PHE A 143 -8.12 -5.09 -3.26
C PHE A 143 -9.54 -5.63 -3.21
N GLY A 144 -10.08 -5.71 -1.99
CA GLY A 144 -11.37 -6.34 -1.79
C GLY A 144 -12.01 -5.99 -0.45
N ILE A 145 -12.96 -6.81 -0.07
CA ILE A 145 -13.79 -6.63 1.11
C ILE A 145 -13.51 -7.77 2.08
N LEU A 146 -12.98 -7.44 3.25
CA LEU A 146 -12.90 -8.38 4.36
C LEU A 146 -14.26 -8.43 5.06
N CYS A 147 -14.76 -9.63 5.32
CA CYS A 147 -16.07 -9.89 5.91
C CYS A 147 -15.94 -10.67 7.21
N ASN A 148 -16.63 -10.24 8.26
CA ASN A 148 -16.89 -11.03 9.47
C ASN A 148 -18.24 -11.71 9.32
N LYS A 149 -18.25 -13.03 9.11
CA LYS A 149 -19.46 -13.80 8.82
C LYS A 149 -20.48 -13.78 9.95
N LYS A 150 -20.01 -13.76 11.21
CA LYS A 150 -20.89 -13.65 12.40
C LYS A 150 -21.58 -12.29 12.47
N ALA A 151 -20.85 -11.22 12.17
CA ALA A 151 -21.44 -9.89 12.15
C ALA A 151 -22.43 -9.72 10.98
N LEU A 152 -22.14 -10.27 9.80
CA LEU A 152 -23.08 -10.31 8.68
C LEU A 152 -24.36 -11.09 9.02
N GLN A 153 -24.22 -12.24 9.66
CA GLN A 153 -25.36 -13.02 10.14
C GLN A 153 -26.20 -12.24 11.18
N PHE A 154 -25.55 -11.54 12.10
CA PHE A 154 -26.23 -10.67 13.07
C PHE A 154 -27.05 -9.56 12.39
N LEU A 155 -26.50 -8.97 11.32
CA LEU A 155 -27.18 -7.96 10.52
C LEU A 155 -28.28 -8.54 9.61
N GLY A 156 -28.30 -9.84 9.39
CA GLY A 156 -29.23 -10.49 8.45
C GLY A 156 -28.92 -10.17 6.98
N VAL A 157 -27.66 -9.87 6.66
CA VAL A 157 -27.21 -9.54 5.28
C VAL A 157 -26.25 -10.59 4.74
N SER A 158 -26.26 -10.78 3.43
CA SER A 158 -25.32 -11.65 2.72
C SER A 158 -23.96 -10.96 2.50
N GLU A 159 -22.94 -11.74 2.20
CA GLU A 159 -21.64 -11.18 1.79
C GLU A 159 -21.78 -10.22 0.61
N PRO A 160 -21.14 -9.05 0.68
CA PRO A 160 -21.14 -8.07 -0.40
C PRO A 160 -20.39 -8.61 -1.62
N LYS A 161 -20.84 -8.26 -2.83
CA LYS A 161 -20.21 -8.66 -4.10
C LYS A 161 -19.56 -7.50 -4.83
N LYS A 162 -19.96 -6.26 -4.51
CA LYS A 162 -19.50 -5.03 -5.13
C LYS A 162 -19.18 -3.98 -4.09
N TRP A 163 -18.40 -2.98 -4.46
CA TRP A 163 -18.12 -1.85 -3.58
C TRP A 163 -19.40 -1.10 -3.19
N SER A 164 -20.34 -0.95 -4.14
CA SER A 164 -21.63 -0.27 -3.90
C SER A 164 -22.50 -0.97 -2.87
N ASP A 165 -22.30 -2.25 -2.58
CA ASP A 165 -23.04 -2.93 -1.51
C ASP A 165 -22.72 -2.33 -0.14
N LEU A 166 -21.47 -1.90 0.09
CA LEU A 166 -21.03 -1.28 1.34
C LEU A 166 -21.67 0.10 1.59
N ALA A 167 -22.23 0.72 0.55
CA ALA A 167 -22.93 2.00 0.63
C ALA A 167 -24.44 1.83 0.95
N LYS A 168 -24.94 0.60 1.12
CA LYS A 168 -26.35 0.35 1.44
C LYS A 168 -26.67 0.67 2.90
N PRO A 169 -27.91 1.07 3.20
CA PRO A 169 -28.36 1.40 4.56
C PRO A 169 -28.15 0.31 5.60
N GLU A 170 -28.22 -0.96 5.19
CA GLU A 170 -28.07 -2.13 6.07
C GLU A 170 -26.69 -2.19 6.75
N TYR A 171 -25.69 -1.55 6.14
CA TYR A 171 -24.33 -1.45 6.68
C TYR A 171 -24.10 -0.22 7.54
N TYR A 172 -25.12 0.57 7.88
CA TYR A 172 -24.94 1.79 8.68
C TYR A 172 -24.25 1.49 10.01
N SER A 173 -23.09 2.15 10.22
CA SER A 173 -22.19 1.94 11.37
C SER A 173 -21.46 0.57 11.40
N TRP A 174 -21.42 -0.16 10.29
CA TRP A 174 -20.79 -1.48 10.22
C TRP A 174 -19.70 -1.61 9.16
N VAL A 175 -19.27 -0.53 8.55
CA VAL A 175 -18.18 -0.51 7.56
C VAL A 175 -16.89 0.00 8.17
N GLY A 176 -15.81 -0.76 8.00
CA GLY A 176 -14.44 -0.37 8.29
C GLY A 176 -13.75 0.24 7.06
N THR A 177 -13.05 1.34 7.25
CA THR A 177 -12.22 1.98 6.23
C THR A 177 -11.07 2.72 6.92
N SER A 178 -10.21 3.40 6.16
CA SER A 178 -9.18 4.28 6.72
C SER A 178 -9.03 5.56 5.90
N ASP A 179 -8.26 6.51 6.41
CA ASP A 179 -8.03 7.77 5.73
C ASP A 179 -7.06 7.58 4.55
N PRO A 180 -7.47 7.82 3.29
CA PRO A 180 -6.64 7.66 2.11
C PRO A 180 -5.47 8.66 2.06
N ARG A 181 -5.52 9.71 2.87
CA ARG A 181 -4.42 10.68 2.99
C ARG A 181 -3.18 10.08 3.65
N HIS A 182 -3.35 8.99 4.42
CA HIS A 182 -2.30 8.27 5.14
C HIS A 182 -2.06 6.86 4.59
N SER A 183 -3.07 6.23 3.98
CA SER A 183 -3.04 4.85 3.49
C SER A 183 -3.06 4.75 1.97
N GLY A 184 -1.97 4.26 1.36
CA GLY A 184 -1.90 4.02 -0.08
C GLY A 184 -2.87 2.94 -0.57
N SER A 185 -3.10 1.88 0.20
CA SER A 185 -4.08 0.85 -0.16
C SER A 185 -5.51 1.39 -0.13
N MET A 186 -5.83 2.30 0.80
CA MET A 186 -7.15 2.93 0.83
C MET A 186 -7.34 3.92 -0.33
N HIS A 187 -6.30 4.72 -0.63
CA HIS A 187 -6.30 5.54 -1.84
C HIS A 187 -6.59 4.69 -3.09
N MET A 188 -5.87 3.58 -3.24
CA MET A 188 -6.04 2.68 -4.39
C MET A 188 -7.48 2.14 -4.48
N MET A 189 -8.10 1.75 -3.36
CA MET A 189 -9.49 1.27 -3.37
C MET A 189 -10.48 2.37 -3.76
N PHE A 190 -10.28 3.61 -3.31
CA PHE A 190 -11.12 4.74 -3.75
C PHE A 190 -10.94 5.03 -5.24
N GLU A 191 -9.71 4.98 -5.72
CA GLU A 191 -9.40 5.13 -7.14
C GLU A 191 -10.04 4.03 -7.99
N ILE A 192 -9.98 2.78 -7.54
CA ILE A 192 -10.67 1.63 -8.16
C ILE A 192 -12.18 1.88 -8.24
N ILE A 193 -12.81 2.34 -7.16
CA ILE A 193 -14.24 2.65 -7.13
C ILE A 193 -14.59 3.75 -8.13
N LEU A 194 -13.76 4.80 -8.22
CA LEU A 194 -13.97 5.90 -9.16
C LEU A 194 -13.83 5.45 -10.60
N GLN A 195 -12.83 4.62 -10.92
CA GLN A 195 -12.63 4.15 -12.30
C GLN A 195 -13.65 3.07 -12.72
N ALA A 196 -14.10 2.24 -11.78
CA ALA A 196 -15.12 1.23 -12.05
C ALA A 196 -16.52 1.81 -12.27
N ASN A 197 -16.84 2.94 -11.63
CA ASN A 197 -18.19 3.52 -11.63
C ASN A 197 -18.30 4.87 -12.34
N GLY A 198 -17.18 5.47 -12.79
CA GLY A 198 -17.12 6.87 -13.22
C GLY A 198 -17.10 7.84 -12.03
N TRP A 199 -16.79 9.10 -12.31
CA TRP A 199 -16.48 10.09 -11.28
C TRP A 199 -17.66 10.35 -10.31
N GLU A 200 -18.80 10.76 -10.84
CA GLU A 200 -19.94 11.14 -10.02
C GLU A 200 -20.52 9.95 -9.24
N LYS A 201 -20.70 8.81 -9.93
CA LYS A 201 -21.25 7.61 -9.29
C LYS A 201 -20.24 6.98 -8.32
N GLY A 202 -18.97 7.00 -8.65
CA GLY A 202 -17.89 6.54 -7.76
C GLY A 202 -17.85 7.34 -6.45
N TRP A 203 -17.99 8.66 -6.53
CA TRP A 203 -18.12 9.49 -5.32
C TRP A 203 -19.40 9.20 -4.54
N GLU A 204 -20.54 8.92 -5.19
CA GLU A 204 -21.76 8.47 -4.49
C GLU A 204 -21.46 7.20 -3.66
N VAL A 205 -20.78 6.22 -4.25
CA VAL A 205 -20.38 4.98 -3.56
C VAL A 205 -19.43 5.28 -2.40
N ILE A 206 -18.38 6.06 -2.61
CA ILE A 206 -17.41 6.43 -1.57
C ILE A 206 -18.08 7.17 -0.40
N LEU A 207 -18.93 8.13 -0.69
CA LEU A 207 -19.67 8.88 0.34
C LEU A 207 -20.60 7.96 1.14
N GLY A 208 -21.29 7.01 0.49
CA GLY A 208 -22.12 6.01 1.16
C GLY A 208 -21.31 5.08 2.06
N ILE A 209 -20.15 4.60 1.59
CA ILE A 209 -19.21 3.81 2.39
C ILE A 209 -18.77 4.60 3.62
N LEU A 210 -18.28 5.83 3.44
CA LEU A 210 -17.81 6.69 4.53
C LEU A 210 -18.93 7.08 5.51
N ALA A 211 -20.17 7.23 5.04
CA ALA A 211 -21.32 7.47 5.88
C ALA A 211 -21.71 6.27 6.74
N ASN A 212 -21.38 5.06 6.30
CA ASN A 212 -21.60 3.79 7.02
C ASN A 212 -20.49 3.45 8.02
N THR A 213 -19.46 4.31 8.19
CA THR A 213 -18.38 4.08 9.15
C THR A 213 -18.68 4.67 10.53
N THR A 214 -18.07 4.10 11.56
CA THR A 214 -18.04 4.66 12.92
C THR A 214 -16.77 5.44 13.20
N SER A 215 -15.65 4.95 12.70
CA SER A 215 -14.31 5.53 12.84
C SER A 215 -13.55 5.42 11.54
N ILE A 216 -12.58 6.32 11.33
CA ILE A 216 -11.73 6.35 10.13
C ILE A 216 -10.27 6.44 10.63
N PRO A 217 -9.63 5.30 10.99
CA PRO A 217 -8.24 5.29 11.41
C PRO A 217 -7.30 5.67 10.27
N ALA A 218 -6.08 6.09 10.58
CA ALA A 218 -5.05 6.38 9.59
C ALA A 218 -4.60 5.10 8.85
N SER A 219 -4.56 3.96 9.55
CA SER A 219 -4.07 2.70 8.99
C SER A 219 -5.19 1.78 8.49
N ALA A 220 -5.07 1.28 7.25
CA ALA A 220 -5.99 0.26 6.72
C ALA A 220 -5.87 -1.09 7.46
N SER A 221 -4.72 -1.41 8.05
CA SER A 221 -4.57 -2.62 8.87
C SER A 221 -5.42 -2.57 10.14
N GLN A 222 -5.66 -1.37 10.69
CA GLN A 222 -6.55 -1.23 11.84
C GLN A 222 -8.01 -1.53 11.46
N ALA A 223 -8.48 -1.05 10.31
CA ALA A 223 -9.82 -1.37 9.82
C ALA A 223 -10.05 -2.90 9.66
N ALA A 224 -9.03 -3.63 9.16
CA ALA A 224 -9.10 -5.09 9.09
C ALA A 224 -9.19 -5.76 10.47
N LYS A 225 -8.42 -5.28 11.46
CA LYS A 225 -8.49 -5.77 12.86
C LYS A 225 -9.83 -5.48 13.50
N ASP A 226 -10.39 -4.29 13.29
CA ASP A 226 -11.71 -3.90 13.81
C ASP A 226 -12.81 -4.82 13.25
N THR A 227 -12.70 -5.22 11.98
CA THR A 227 -13.60 -6.21 11.37
C THR A 227 -13.40 -7.60 12.00
N ALA A 228 -12.16 -8.01 12.23
CA ALA A 228 -11.87 -9.33 12.81
C ALA A 228 -12.46 -9.50 14.22
N ILE A 229 -12.41 -8.45 15.05
CA ILE A 229 -12.99 -8.46 16.40
C ILE A 229 -14.49 -8.11 16.45
N GLY A 230 -15.13 -7.88 15.28
CA GLY A 230 -16.57 -7.63 15.19
C GLY A 230 -17.01 -6.21 15.51
N GLN A 231 -16.10 -5.23 15.55
CA GLN A 231 -16.47 -3.81 15.66
C GLN A 231 -17.11 -3.30 14.36
N THR A 232 -16.75 -3.91 13.23
CA THR A 232 -17.39 -3.71 11.93
C THR A 232 -17.72 -5.07 11.32
N ALA A 233 -18.73 -5.13 10.46
CA ALA A 233 -19.11 -6.35 9.76
C ALA A 233 -18.26 -6.60 8.52
N VAL A 234 -17.85 -5.51 7.87
CA VAL A 234 -17.06 -5.52 6.64
C VAL A 234 -16.05 -4.38 6.66
N SER A 235 -14.94 -4.55 5.95
CA SER A 235 -14.01 -3.44 5.68
C SER A 235 -13.40 -3.52 4.29
N LEU A 236 -13.07 -2.34 3.75
CA LEU A 236 -12.19 -2.25 2.59
C LEU A 236 -10.80 -2.73 3.03
N SER A 237 -10.21 -3.68 2.29
CA SER A 237 -8.92 -4.26 2.67
C SER A 237 -8.08 -4.66 1.46
N ILE A 238 -6.77 -4.53 1.61
CA ILE A 238 -5.82 -5.24 0.77
C ILE A 238 -5.72 -6.70 1.23
N ASP A 239 -5.44 -7.60 0.32
CA ASP A 239 -5.43 -9.05 0.56
C ASP A 239 -4.59 -9.47 1.76
N SER A 240 -3.37 -8.95 1.89
CA SER A 240 -2.47 -9.36 2.98
C SER A 240 -3.02 -9.05 4.37
N TYR A 241 -3.71 -7.92 4.56
CA TYR A 241 -4.34 -7.61 5.84
C TYR A 241 -5.56 -8.50 6.08
N ALA A 242 -6.35 -8.75 5.04
CA ALA A 242 -7.50 -9.64 5.11
C ALA A 242 -7.08 -11.08 5.42
N LEU A 243 -6.11 -11.62 4.67
CA LEU A 243 -5.62 -12.99 4.84
C LEU A 243 -4.98 -13.21 6.20
N ALA A 244 -4.25 -12.21 6.74
CA ALA A 244 -3.72 -12.28 8.09
C ALA A 244 -4.83 -12.39 9.15
N GLN A 245 -5.97 -11.72 8.97
CA GLN A 245 -7.11 -11.87 9.87
C GLN A 245 -7.81 -13.21 9.70
N ILE A 246 -7.92 -13.72 8.46
CA ILE A 246 -8.50 -15.04 8.17
C ILE A 246 -7.62 -16.15 8.78
N GLU A 247 -6.28 -16.03 8.68
CA GLU A 247 -5.34 -17.00 9.29
C GLU A 247 -5.54 -17.13 10.80
N VAL A 248 -5.78 -16.00 11.49
CA VAL A 248 -5.94 -15.98 12.96
C VAL A 248 -7.34 -16.42 13.40
N ASN A 249 -8.38 -16.03 12.66
CA ASN A 249 -9.78 -16.18 13.10
C ASN A 249 -10.50 -17.37 12.44
N GLY A 250 -9.92 -17.98 11.43
CA GLY A 250 -10.45 -19.11 10.66
C GLY A 250 -11.33 -18.69 9.47
N PRO A 251 -11.27 -19.45 8.37
CA PRO A 251 -12.08 -19.19 7.17
C PRO A 251 -13.58 -19.45 7.36
N GLU A 252 -13.96 -20.18 8.42
CA GLU A 252 -15.35 -20.36 8.82
C GLU A 252 -15.96 -19.08 9.41
N ASN A 253 -15.14 -18.19 10.00
CA ASN A 253 -15.58 -16.94 10.62
C ASN A 253 -15.37 -15.71 9.73
N MET A 254 -14.41 -15.78 8.82
CA MET A 254 -13.97 -14.65 8.00
C MET A 254 -13.91 -15.04 6.52
N SER A 255 -14.10 -14.07 5.63
CA SER A 255 -13.89 -14.23 4.19
C SER A 255 -13.33 -12.96 3.57
N PHE A 256 -12.64 -13.12 2.44
CA PHE A 256 -12.17 -12.00 1.62
C PHE A 256 -12.79 -12.08 0.23
N VAL A 257 -13.57 -11.08 -0.12
CA VAL A 257 -14.32 -11.00 -1.38
C VAL A 257 -13.64 -10.01 -2.31
N LEU A 258 -13.34 -10.45 -3.53
CA LEU A 258 -12.92 -9.56 -4.61
C LEU A 258 -14.17 -9.04 -5.33
N PRO A 259 -14.44 -7.73 -5.35
CA PRO A 259 -15.60 -7.16 -6.02
C PRO A 259 -15.66 -7.54 -7.49
N GLU A 260 -16.82 -8.03 -7.92
CA GLU A 260 -17.02 -8.54 -9.27
C GLU A 260 -16.81 -7.43 -10.31
N ARG A 261 -15.82 -7.60 -11.21
CA ARG A 261 -15.47 -6.66 -12.29
C ARG A 261 -15.09 -5.26 -11.84
N GLU A 262 -14.87 -5.05 -10.54
CA GLU A 262 -14.62 -3.73 -9.97
C GLU A 262 -13.34 -3.72 -9.12
N THR A 263 -12.35 -4.58 -9.42
CA THR A 263 -11.07 -4.59 -8.73
C THR A 263 -9.91 -4.89 -9.67
N VAL A 264 -8.70 -4.66 -9.17
CA VAL A 264 -7.44 -4.93 -9.89
C VAL A 264 -6.49 -5.72 -9.01
N ILE A 265 -5.52 -6.37 -9.66
CA ILE A 265 -4.34 -6.93 -9.00
C ILE A 265 -3.15 -6.17 -9.54
N ASN A 266 -2.45 -5.45 -8.68
CA ASN A 266 -1.31 -4.65 -9.06
C ASN A 266 -0.03 -5.05 -8.31
N PRO A 267 1.17 -4.74 -8.86
CA PRO A 267 2.40 -4.99 -8.15
C PRO A 267 2.58 -4.06 -6.96
N ASP A 268 3.13 -4.60 -5.89
CA ASP A 268 3.78 -3.83 -4.84
C ASP A 268 5.26 -3.72 -5.23
N CYS A 269 5.79 -2.51 -5.28
CA CYS A 269 7.01 -2.24 -6.05
C CYS A 269 8.21 -1.91 -5.16
N VAL A 270 9.40 -1.90 -5.78
CA VAL A 270 10.67 -1.42 -5.24
C VAL A 270 11.42 -0.61 -6.29
N GLY A 271 12.13 0.43 -5.87
CA GLY A 271 12.99 1.23 -6.75
C GLY A 271 14.11 1.90 -5.98
N ILE A 272 15.23 2.12 -6.65
CA ILE A 272 16.37 2.85 -6.10
C ILE A 272 16.11 4.35 -6.28
N LEU A 273 16.27 5.12 -5.21
CA LEU A 273 16.16 6.58 -5.30
C LEU A 273 17.40 7.18 -5.98
N LYS A 274 17.18 8.26 -6.73
CA LYS A 274 18.26 9.00 -7.38
C LYS A 274 19.29 9.44 -6.35
N GLY A 275 20.58 9.18 -6.66
CA GLY A 275 21.68 9.55 -5.78
C GLY A 275 21.77 8.70 -4.50
N ALA A 276 21.26 7.47 -4.53
CA ALA A 276 21.38 6.49 -3.46
C ALA A 276 22.83 6.31 -3.01
N PRO A 277 23.16 6.53 -1.72
CA PRO A 277 24.54 6.40 -1.22
C PRO A 277 25.14 4.99 -1.41
N HIS A 278 24.28 3.96 -1.27
CA HIS A 278 24.69 2.56 -1.30
C HIS A 278 24.06 1.83 -2.49
N PHE A 279 24.21 2.38 -3.69
CA PHE A 279 23.56 1.90 -4.92
C PHE A 279 23.80 0.41 -5.20
N GLU A 280 25.02 -0.09 -4.97
CA GLU A 280 25.36 -1.52 -5.16
C GLU A 280 24.57 -2.40 -4.20
N ASN A 281 24.49 -2.06 -2.91
CA ASN A 281 23.74 -2.79 -1.91
C ASN A 281 22.24 -2.75 -2.22
N ALA A 282 21.73 -1.61 -2.69
CA ALA A 282 20.35 -1.45 -3.14
C ALA A 282 20.04 -2.35 -4.35
N THR A 283 20.96 -2.49 -5.28
CA THR A 283 20.83 -3.40 -6.44
C THR A 283 20.73 -4.84 -5.97
N ILE A 284 21.64 -5.28 -5.08
CA ILE A 284 21.60 -6.65 -4.51
C ILE A 284 20.31 -6.90 -3.75
N PHE A 285 19.77 -5.89 -3.05
CA PHE A 285 18.51 -5.99 -2.35
C PHE A 285 17.33 -6.23 -3.32
N ILE A 286 17.27 -5.49 -4.44
CA ILE A 286 16.24 -5.71 -5.48
C ILE A 286 16.39 -7.11 -6.08
N GLU A 287 17.61 -7.54 -6.41
CA GLU A 287 17.85 -8.89 -6.93
C GLU A 287 17.34 -9.96 -5.96
N PHE A 288 17.65 -9.82 -4.66
CA PHE A 288 17.19 -10.72 -3.62
C PHE A 288 15.66 -10.79 -3.55
N LEU A 289 14.97 -9.64 -3.55
CA LEU A 289 13.51 -9.59 -3.49
C LEU A 289 12.84 -10.38 -4.63
N LEU A 290 13.54 -10.55 -5.76
CA LEU A 290 13.07 -11.24 -6.95
C LEU A 290 13.60 -12.69 -7.07
N THR A 291 14.33 -13.21 -6.09
CA THR A 291 14.73 -14.63 -6.05
C THR A 291 13.57 -15.53 -5.67
N ASP A 292 13.63 -16.81 -6.05
CA ASP A 292 12.64 -17.82 -5.63
C ASP A 292 12.59 -17.97 -4.12
N GLU A 293 13.75 -17.85 -3.45
CA GLU A 293 13.83 -17.87 -1.98
C GLU A 293 12.97 -16.78 -1.37
N CYS A 294 13.13 -15.52 -1.78
CA CYS A 294 12.34 -14.42 -1.25
C CYS A 294 10.87 -14.52 -1.66
N GLN A 295 10.57 -14.98 -2.89
CA GLN A 295 9.18 -15.13 -3.35
C GLN A 295 8.42 -16.20 -2.55
N LYS A 296 9.07 -17.24 -2.05
CA LYS A 296 8.48 -18.20 -1.10
C LYS A 296 8.24 -17.58 0.26
N ILE A 297 9.16 -16.75 0.78
CA ILE A 297 8.97 -16.01 2.04
C ILE A 297 7.72 -15.12 1.97
N TRP A 298 7.48 -14.49 0.83
CA TRP A 298 6.29 -13.66 0.64
C TRP A 298 4.98 -14.45 0.68
N MET A 299 4.95 -15.65 0.10
CA MET A 299 3.70 -16.33 -0.20
C MET A 299 3.40 -17.54 0.70
N TYR A 300 4.42 -18.25 1.16
CA TYR A 300 4.24 -19.48 1.92
C TYR A 300 3.84 -19.19 3.38
N PRO A 301 3.08 -20.07 4.03
CA PRO A 301 2.82 -19.96 5.46
C PRO A 301 4.10 -20.01 6.29
N LYS A 302 4.10 -19.32 7.43
CA LYS A 302 5.22 -19.39 8.38
C LYS A 302 5.53 -20.83 8.78
N GLY A 303 6.83 -21.13 8.89
CA GLY A 303 7.31 -22.47 9.28
C GLY A 303 7.28 -23.51 8.16
N SER A 304 6.77 -23.17 6.96
CA SER A 304 6.87 -24.07 5.80
C SER A 304 8.30 -24.08 5.24
N PRO A 305 8.73 -25.18 4.60
CA PRO A 305 10.03 -25.22 3.93
C PRO A 305 10.18 -24.10 2.91
N GLY A 306 11.15 -23.20 3.11
CA GLY A 306 11.39 -22.02 2.29
C GLY A 306 10.46 -20.83 2.57
N GLY A 307 9.49 -20.99 3.44
CA GLY A 307 8.61 -19.90 3.89
C GLY A 307 9.22 -19.06 5.01
N PRO A 308 8.49 -18.02 5.48
CA PRO A 308 8.92 -17.17 6.58
C PRO A 308 8.96 -17.94 7.91
N GLU A 309 9.78 -17.46 8.85
CA GLU A 309 9.99 -18.17 10.11
C GLU A 309 8.98 -17.75 11.19
N LYS A 310 8.72 -16.45 11.32
CA LYS A 310 7.96 -15.87 12.43
C LYS A 310 6.59 -15.34 12.01
N TYR A 311 6.48 -14.77 10.82
CA TYR A 311 5.27 -14.09 10.34
C TYR A 311 4.88 -14.54 8.95
N SER A 312 3.67 -15.07 8.76
CA SER A 312 3.10 -15.23 7.41
C SER A 312 2.90 -13.85 6.78
N LEU A 313 3.48 -13.62 5.60
CA LEU A 313 3.38 -12.33 4.93
C LEU A 313 2.12 -12.23 4.04
N ASN A 314 1.57 -13.37 3.65
CA ASN A 314 0.30 -13.49 2.92
C ASN A 314 0.25 -12.65 1.63
N ARG A 315 1.36 -12.61 0.86
CA ARG A 315 1.46 -11.88 -0.40
C ARG A 315 1.44 -12.83 -1.58
N LEU A 316 0.96 -12.35 -2.71
CA LEU A 316 0.97 -13.10 -3.97
C LEU A 316 2.33 -12.93 -4.66
N SER A 317 2.97 -14.04 -5.06
CA SER A 317 4.25 -13.98 -5.77
C SER A 317 4.13 -13.28 -7.12
N ILE A 318 5.15 -12.48 -7.47
CA ILE A 318 5.29 -11.90 -8.82
C ILE A 318 5.72 -12.95 -9.86
N LYS A 319 6.21 -14.12 -9.41
CA LYS A 319 6.70 -15.22 -10.26
C LYS A 319 5.67 -16.34 -10.34
N PRO A 320 5.10 -16.64 -11.51
CA PRO A 320 4.07 -17.69 -11.69
C PRO A 320 4.53 -19.08 -11.27
N ALA A 321 5.83 -19.38 -11.37
CA ALA A 321 6.38 -20.69 -11.04
C ALA A 321 6.19 -21.05 -9.55
N ILE A 322 6.23 -20.07 -8.65
CA ILE A 322 6.17 -20.28 -7.19
C ILE A 322 4.80 -20.84 -6.75
N TYR A 323 3.73 -20.57 -7.51
CA TYR A 323 2.39 -21.06 -7.17
C TYR A 323 2.24 -22.59 -7.26
N LYS A 324 3.10 -23.27 -8.06
CA LYS A 324 3.01 -24.73 -8.27
C LYS A 324 3.33 -25.52 -7.01
N ASP A 325 4.29 -25.01 -6.24
CA ASP A 325 4.85 -25.71 -5.07
C ASP A 325 4.36 -25.09 -3.74
N CYS A 326 3.35 -24.21 -3.80
CA CYS A 326 2.79 -23.60 -2.60
C CYS A 326 2.11 -24.67 -1.75
N PRO A 327 2.44 -24.80 -0.45
CA PRO A 327 1.88 -25.84 0.41
C PRO A 327 0.39 -25.64 0.78
N ILE A 328 -0.17 -24.47 0.45
CA ILE A 328 -1.59 -24.15 0.65
C ILE A 328 -2.22 -23.69 -0.66
N PRO A 329 -3.54 -23.86 -0.83
CA PRO A 329 -4.25 -23.31 -1.96
C PRO A 329 -4.17 -21.76 -1.97
N VAL A 330 -3.63 -21.20 -3.03
CA VAL A 330 -3.54 -19.74 -3.25
C VAL A 330 -4.09 -19.40 -4.63
N VAL A 331 -4.85 -18.32 -4.72
CA VAL A 331 -5.33 -17.83 -6.01
C VAL A 331 -4.14 -17.36 -6.85
N ASN A 332 -3.94 -17.99 -8.01
CA ASN A 332 -2.91 -17.54 -8.96
C ASN A 332 -3.46 -16.36 -9.78
N PRO A 333 -2.94 -15.13 -9.59
CA PRO A 333 -3.43 -13.93 -10.27
C PRO A 333 -3.25 -13.97 -11.78
N TYR A 334 -2.28 -14.73 -12.28
CA TYR A 334 -2.04 -14.89 -13.72
C TYR A 334 -3.06 -15.81 -14.42
N GLN A 335 -3.83 -16.57 -13.64
CA GLN A 335 -4.92 -17.42 -14.12
C GLN A 335 -6.29 -16.77 -13.94
N LYS A 336 -6.35 -15.63 -13.23
CA LYS A 336 -7.59 -14.90 -12.98
C LYS A 336 -7.69 -13.71 -13.93
N LYS A 337 -8.71 -13.71 -14.80
CA LYS A 337 -9.01 -12.57 -15.64
C LYS A 337 -9.82 -11.53 -14.85
N LEU A 338 -9.34 -10.30 -14.84
CA LEU A 338 -10.04 -9.14 -14.29
C LEU A 338 -10.47 -8.23 -15.44
N ASP A 339 -11.70 -7.70 -15.36
CA ASP A 339 -12.32 -6.97 -16.46
C ASP A 339 -12.15 -5.45 -16.35
N LEU A 340 -11.69 -4.91 -15.20
CA LEU A 340 -11.50 -3.48 -15.01
C LEU A 340 -10.26 -2.99 -15.78
N ALA A 341 -10.48 -2.16 -16.78
CA ALA A 341 -9.42 -1.41 -17.44
C ALA A 341 -9.02 -0.22 -16.54
N PHE A 342 -7.94 -0.38 -15.79
CA PHE A 342 -7.48 0.62 -14.82
C PHE A 342 -6.39 1.52 -15.41
N ASP A 343 -6.61 2.82 -15.37
CA ASP A 343 -5.64 3.84 -15.82
C ASP A 343 -4.77 4.32 -14.65
N PHE A 344 -3.58 3.73 -14.52
CA PHE A 344 -2.58 4.12 -13.51
C PHE A 344 -2.02 5.53 -13.75
N THR A 345 -1.98 6.00 -15.00
CA THR A 345 -1.50 7.35 -15.31
C THR A 345 -2.47 8.39 -14.76
N LEU A 346 -3.78 8.17 -14.94
CA LEU A 346 -4.80 9.02 -14.35
C LEU A 346 -4.77 8.97 -12.82
N ALA A 347 -4.69 7.76 -12.23
CA ALA A 347 -4.60 7.54 -10.80
C ALA A 347 -3.44 8.34 -10.18
N SER A 348 -2.24 8.21 -10.75
CA SER A 348 -1.05 8.94 -10.30
C SER A 348 -1.22 10.47 -10.37
N LYS A 349 -1.80 10.99 -11.46
CA LYS A 349 -2.02 12.44 -11.64
C LYS A 349 -3.01 13.02 -10.64
N ARG A 350 -4.03 12.27 -10.23
CA ARG A 350 -5.07 12.73 -9.31
C ARG A 350 -4.94 12.19 -7.88
N TRP A 351 -3.81 11.54 -7.53
CA TRP A 351 -3.54 11.01 -6.19
C TRP A 351 -3.89 11.98 -5.06
N ALA A 352 -3.29 13.18 -5.08
CA ALA A 352 -3.52 14.18 -4.05
C ALA A 352 -4.96 14.70 -4.06
N ILE A 353 -5.56 14.84 -5.26
CA ILE A 353 -6.91 15.36 -5.43
C ILE A 353 -7.93 14.40 -4.79
N VAL A 354 -7.89 13.12 -5.13
CA VAL A 354 -8.83 12.12 -4.58
C VAL A 354 -8.72 12.04 -3.05
N ASN A 355 -7.51 12.05 -2.52
CA ASN A 355 -7.27 12.02 -1.08
C ASN A 355 -7.82 13.26 -0.36
N ASP A 356 -7.55 14.44 -0.91
CA ASP A 356 -8.01 15.70 -0.35
C ASP A 356 -9.53 15.85 -0.44
N LEU A 357 -10.13 15.44 -1.57
CA LEU A 357 -11.59 15.48 -1.74
C LEU A 357 -12.29 14.51 -0.79
N ALA A 358 -11.74 13.31 -0.55
CA ALA A 358 -12.27 12.39 0.47
C ALA A 358 -12.24 13.05 1.86
N GLY A 359 -11.18 13.81 2.16
CA GLY A 359 -11.07 14.63 3.36
C GLY A 359 -12.26 15.58 3.49
N VAL A 360 -12.36 16.54 2.58
CA VAL A 360 -13.34 17.64 2.69
C VAL A 360 -14.78 17.22 2.39
N PHE A 361 -15.01 16.16 1.62
CA PHE A 361 -16.36 15.69 1.34
C PHE A 361 -16.95 14.84 2.47
N ALA A 362 -16.11 14.17 3.26
CA ALA A 362 -16.57 13.19 4.23
C ALA A 362 -15.79 13.18 5.55
N ILE A 363 -14.47 13.00 5.52
CA ILE A 363 -13.69 12.67 6.73
C ILE A 363 -13.66 13.84 7.70
N ASP A 364 -13.35 15.04 7.22
CA ASP A 364 -13.24 16.26 8.03
C ASP A 364 -14.61 16.78 8.54
N CYS A 365 -15.70 16.27 7.97
CA CYS A 365 -17.06 16.57 8.38
C CYS A 365 -17.89 15.30 8.74
N ALA A 366 -17.22 14.21 9.14
CA ALA A 366 -17.81 12.88 9.34
C ALA A 366 -19.03 12.87 10.28
N SER A 367 -19.05 13.72 11.32
CA SER A 367 -20.19 13.80 12.23
C SER A 367 -21.45 14.35 11.55
N TYR A 368 -21.31 15.32 10.66
CA TYR A 368 -22.43 15.83 9.85
C TYR A 368 -22.85 14.83 8.78
N LEU A 369 -21.88 14.23 8.09
CA LEU A 369 -22.10 13.18 7.08
C LEU A 369 -22.98 12.06 7.64
N ARG A 370 -22.59 11.45 8.76
CA ARG A 370 -23.33 10.33 9.37
C ARG A 370 -24.72 10.70 9.82
N LYS A 371 -24.87 11.87 10.49
CA LYS A 371 -26.19 12.36 10.92
C LYS A 371 -27.13 12.64 9.73
N ALA A 372 -26.60 13.23 8.66
CA ALA A 372 -27.34 13.49 7.43
C ALA A 372 -27.76 12.18 6.75
N TYR A 373 -26.81 11.20 6.67
CA TYR A 373 -27.10 9.91 6.07
C TYR A 373 -28.17 9.13 6.84
N LYS A 374 -28.17 9.21 8.16
CA LYS A 374 -29.24 8.62 8.98
C LYS A 374 -30.61 9.20 8.62
N LYS A 375 -30.70 10.52 8.36
CA LYS A 375 -31.93 11.14 7.87
C LYS A 375 -32.37 10.68 6.48
N VAL A 376 -31.37 10.40 5.59
CA VAL A 376 -31.65 9.81 4.27
C VAL A 376 -32.20 8.39 4.42
N ILE A 377 -31.60 7.56 5.27
CA ILE A 377 -32.07 6.20 5.57
C ILE A 377 -33.50 6.21 6.11
N ASP A 378 -33.81 7.15 7.02
CA ASP A 378 -35.14 7.31 7.62
C ASP A 378 -36.19 7.91 6.68
N GLY A 379 -35.83 8.22 5.41
CA GLY A 379 -36.70 8.87 4.44
C GLY A 379 -37.04 10.36 4.75
N ARG A 380 -36.22 10.98 5.62
CA ARG A 380 -36.41 12.37 6.11
C ARG A 380 -35.51 13.41 5.43
N ALA A 381 -34.66 12.97 4.48
CA ALA A 381 -33.82 13.87 3.70
C ALA A 381 -33.68 13.37 2.26
N ASP A 382 -33.49 14.29 1.32
CA ASP A 382 -33.33 13.98 -0.09
C ASP A 382 -31.96 13.32 -0.35
N ARG A 383 -32.00 12.11 -0.88
CA ARG A 383 -30.82 11.35 -1.29
C ARG A 383 -29.98 12.08 -2.34
N LYS A 384 -30.61 12.79 -3.29
CA LYS A 384 -29.87 13.52 -4.34
C LYS A 384 -29.04 14.65 -3.75
N ILE A 385 -29.60 15.40 -2.80
CA ILE A 385 -28.90 16.47 -2.10
C ILE A 385 -27.73 15.88 -1.31
N PHE A 386 -27.95 14.78 -0.59
CA PHE A 386 -26.90 14.15 0.22
C PHE A 386 -25.69 13.74 -0.60
N PHE A 387 -25.87 13.14 -1.78
CA PHE A 387 -24.79 12.63 -2.62
C PHE A 387 -24.24 13.66 -3.62
N GLU A 388 -24.76 14.87 -3.66
CA GLU A 388 -24.24 15.94 -4.52
C GLU A 388 -22.77 16.22 -4.20
N ILE A 389 -21.94 16.37 -5.24
CA ILE A 389 -20.54 16.81 -5.12
C ILE A 389 -20.31 18.07 -5.95
N PRO A 390 -19.45 18.99 -5.48
CA PRO A 390 -19.23 20.28 -6.17
C PRO A 390 -18.23 20.18 -7.33
N VAL A 391 -17.73 18.98 -7.66
CA VAL A 391 -16.73 18.75 -8.70
C VAL A 391 -17.27 17.77 -9.73
N LYS A 392 -17.38 18.20 -10.98
CA LYS A 392 -17.79 17.37 -12.11
C LYS A 392 -16.59 16.70 -12.77
N GLU A 393 -16.83 15.56 -13.45
CA GLU A 393 -15.79 14.85 -14.20
C GLU A 393 -15.04 15.78 -15.18
N SER A 394 -15.76 16.66 -15.88
CA SER A 394 -15.18 17.62 -16.81
C SER A 394 -14.20 18.62 -16.19
N GLN A 395 -14.20 18.77 -14.87
CA GLN A 395 -13.30 19.67 -14.14
C GLN A 395 -12.01 19.00 -13.66
N GLN A 396 -11.87 17.68 -13.83
CA GLN A 396 -10.71 16.95 -13.31
C GLN A 396 -9.38 17.45 -13.89
N ASN A 397 -9.29 17.66 -15.20
CA ASN A 397 -8.06 18.14 -15.83
C ASN A 397 -7.64 19.51 -15.29
N TYR A 398 -8.61 20.43 -15.13
CA TYR A 398 -8.35 21.73 -14.51
C TYR A 398 -7.80 21.61 -13.08
N LEU A 399 -8.35 20.70 -12.28
CA LEU A 399 -7.84 20.45 -10.93
C LEU A 399 -6.44 19.83 -10.98
N ILE A 400 -6.19 18.86 -11.86
CA ILE A 400 -4.87 18.20 -12.01
C ILE A 400 -3.77 19.22 -12.33
N GLU A 401 -4.04 20.14 -13.23
CA GLU A 401 -3.09 21.17 -13.65
C GLU A 401 -2.75 22.16 -12.53
N ASN A 402 -3.73 22.52 -11.70
CA ASN A 402 -3.61 23.61 -10.71
C ASN A 402 -3.41 23.12 -9.26
N TRP A 403 -3.64 21.82 -8.95
CA TRP A 403 -3.61 21.31 -7.56
C TRP A 403 -2.22 21.37 -6.89
N LYS A 404 -1.17 21.54 -7.68
CA LYS A 404 0.21 21.71 -7.19
C LYS A 404 0.42 23.08 -6.54
N ASP A 405 -0.39 24.10 -6.89
CA ASP A 405 -0.36 25.43 -6.24
C ASP A 405 -1.05 25.35 -4.87
N PRO A 406 -0.33 25.59 -3.76
CA PRO A 406 -0.91 25.51 -2.42
C PRO A 406 -2.04 26.52 -2.17
N VAL A 407 -1.98 27.71 -2.79
CA VAL A 407 -3.02 28.74 -2.62
C VAL A 407 -4.30 28.32 -3.31
N PHE A 408 -4.18 27.84 -4.56
CA PHE A 408 -5.30 27.27 -5.30
C PHE A 408 -5.94 26.11 -4.54
N ARG A 409 -5.11 25.11 -4.17
CA ARG A 409 -5.55 23.91 -3.45
C ARG A 409 -6.32 24.27 -2.16
N ASN A 410 -5.73 25.09 -1.29
CA ASN A 410 -6.36 25.47 -0.02
C ASN A 410 -7.66 26.27 -0.22
N THR A 411 -7.72 27.12 -1.24
CA THR A 411 -8.93 27.86 -1.57
C THR A 411 -10.07 26.91 -1.93
N TYR A 412 -9.80 25.92 -2.79
CA TYR A 412 -10.82 24.95 -3.20
C TYR A 412 -11.18 23.98 -2.08
N LEU A 413 -10.24 23.53 -1.26
CA LEU A 413 -10.53 22.68 -0.09
C LEU A 413 -11.46 23.38 0.90
N ASN A 414 -11.20 24.65 1.24
CA ASN A 414 -12.07 25.42 2.11
C ASN A 414 -13.48 25.61 1.51
N LYS A 415 -13.57 25.89 0.22
CA LYS A 415 -14.84 26.01 -0.51
C LYS A 415 -15.62 24.68 -0.45
N TYR A 416 -14.97 23.57 -0.72
CA TYR A 416 -15.62 22.26 -0.77
C TYR A 416 -16.00 21.75 0.61
N LEU A 417 -15.19 21.98 1.63
CA LEU A 417 -15.55 21.66 3.02
C LEU A 417 -16.80 22.45 3.48
N LYS A 418 -16.83 23.76 3.19
CA LYS A 418 -18.00 24.58 3.48
C LYS A 418 -19.25 24.05 2.78
N PHE A 419 -19.15 23.74 1.48
CA PHE A 419 -20.24 23.13 0.72
C PHE A 419 -20.73 21.84 1.37
N SER A 420 -19.83 20.94 1.74
CA SER A 420 -20.17 19.65 2.36
C SER A 420 -20.88 19.82 3.70
N ILE A 421 -20.39 20.73 4.55
CA ILE A 421 -21.00 21.00 5.85
C ILE A 421 -22.42 21.62 5.67
N GLU A 422 -22.58 22.58 4.76
CA GLU A 422 -23.88 23.23 4.50
C GLU A 422 -24.89 22.22 3.94
N LYS A 423 -24.46 21.39 2.97
CA LYS A 423 -25.24 20.31 2.40
C LYS A 423 -25.74 19.32 3.46
N TYR A 424 -24.86 18.83 4.31
CA TYR A 424 -25.25 17.87 5.37
C TYR A 424 -26.12 18.52 6.44
N LYS A 425 -25.87 19.79 6.79
CA LYS A 425 -26.73 20.53 7.69
C LYS A 425 -28.13 20.72 7.13
N SER A 426 -28.30 20.95 5.82
CA SER A 426 -29.62 21.03 5.20
C SER A 426 -30.38 19.70 5.32
N CYS A 427 -29.72 18.57 5.04
CA CYS A 427 -30.31 17.23 5.23
C CYS A 427 -30.73 16.96 6.70
N ILE A 428 -29.99 17.49 7.69
CA ILE A 428 -30.28 17.27 9.11
C ILE A 428 -31.50 18.12 9.54
N LYS A 429 -31.67 19.34 8.99
CA LYS A 429 -32.71 20.29 9.39
C LYS A 429 -34.09 19.94 8.86
N HIS A 430 -34.20 19.18 7.76
CA HIS A 430 -35.51 18.73 7.28
C HIS A 430 -36.14 17.78 8.30
N LYS A 431 -37.34 18.18 8.78
CA LYS A 431 -38.18 17.46 9.76
C LYS A 431 -38.86 16.25 9.11
#